data_52e65d3c64dd9e839f5d5f2a751824cc
#
_entry.id   52e65d3c64dd9e839f5d5f2a751824cc
#
_cell.length_a   1.000
_cell.length_b   1.000
_cell.length_c   1.000
_cell.angle_alpha   90.00
_cell.angle_beta   90.00
_cell.angle_gamma   90.00
#
_symmetry.space_group_name_H-M   'P 1'
#
loop_
_entity.id
_entity.type
_entity.pdbx_description
1 polymer ?
#
loop_
_entity_poly.entity_id
_entity_poly.type
_entity_poly.pdbx_seq_one_letter_code
_entity_poly.pdbx_strand_id
1 'polypeptide(L)'
;ENRIDGACARYLNSKKQHKNIPDVLFVNGNTAYNIKNGGAMLNDKAVQITKAVFGEGSNDSKTLGKGVSKNYGKGQKGFDVASCQFAIHYFFESPTTLQGFMRNVAETTKLNGYFIGTAYDGGEVFNILKKTGKGDSVKLLDNGRKIWEIIKNYGSEVFPDDSSSIGYKISVFQESINQHIVEYL
;
A
#
# COMPACT_ATOMS: atom_id res chain seq x y z
N GLU A 1 15.28 2.28 1.13
CA GLU A 1 15.24 1.28 2.23
C GLU A 1 16.35 1.48 3.24
N ASN A 2 17.45 2.10 2.86
CA ASN A 2 18.51 2.54 3.80
C ASN A 2 18.26 3.95 4.39
N ARG A 3 17.02 4.42 4.34
CA ARG A 3 16.67 5.72 4.95
C ARG A 3 16.68 5.59 6.47
N ILE A 4 17.22 6.61 7.14
CA ILE A 4 17.30 6.70 8.61
C ILE A 4 15.90 6.56 9.24
N ASP A 5 14.86 6.96 8.53
CA ASP A 5 13.44 6.94 8.91
C ASP A 5 12.63 5.78 8.28
N GLY A 6 13.28 4.86 7.57
CA GLY A 6 12.62 3.73 6.89
C GLY A 6 11.93 2.77 7.85
N ALA A 7 11.02 1.93 7.33
CA ALA A 7 10.23 0.98 8.12
C ALA A 7 11.09 0.05 9.00
N CYS A 8 12.21 -0.43 8.45
CA CYS A 8 13.16 -1.27 9.19
C CYS A 8 13.79 -0.52 10.37
N ALA A 9 14.23 0.73 10.15
CA ALA A 9 14.82 1.56 11.21
C ALA A 9 13.81 1.86 12.32
N ARG A 10 12.57 2.22 11.97
CA ARG A 10 11.48 2.43 12.93
C ARG A 10 11.19 1.16 13.74
N TYR A 11 11.11 0.01 13.09
CA TYR A 11 10.92 -1.28 13.77
C TYR A 11 12.05 -1.57 14.77
N LEU A 12 13.32 -1.40 14.36
CA LEU A 12 14.48 -1.62 15.23
C LEU A 12 14.48 -0.68 16.45
N ASN A 13 14.08 0.57 16.26
CA ASN A 13 13.94 1.53 17.37
C ASN A 13 12.80 1.14 18.31
N SER A 14 11.64 0.74 17.77
CA SER A 14 10.53 0.24 18.58
C SER A 14 10.91 -1.02 19.36
N LYS A 15 11.68 -1.93 18.75
CA LYS A 15 12.15 -3.15 19.40
C LYS A 15 13.11 -2.90 20.57
N LYS A 16 13.87 -1.78 20.56
CA LYS A 16 14.69 -1.37 21.70
C LYS A 16 13.85 -0.90 22.90
N GLN A 17 12.70 -0.29 22.61
CA GLN A 17 11.81 0.29 23.63
C GLN A 17 10.80 -0.73 24.19
N HIS A 18 10.42 -1.72 23.38
CA HIS A 18 9.37 -2.69 23.71
C HIS A 18 9.86 -4.12 23.54
N LYS A 19 9.83 -4.91 24.62
CA LYS A 19 10.37 -6.29 24.65
C LYS A 19 9.55 -7.30 23.83
N ASN A 20 8.26 -7.06 23.64
CA ASN A 20 7.30 -8.03 23.06
C ASN A 20 6.83 -7.65 21.65
N ILE A 21 7.67 -7.00 20.86
CA ILE A 21 7.33 -6.72 19.46
C ILE A 21 7.50 -8.01 18.62
N PRO A 22 6.50 -8.39 17.82
CA PRO A 22 6.57 -9.54 16.93
C PRO A 22 7.73 -9.44 15.93
N ASP A 23 8.21 -10.58 15.47
CA ASP A 23 9.16 -10.63 14.36
C ASP A 23 8.50 -10.10 13.08
N VAL A 24 9.27 -9.41 12.26
CA VAL A 24 8.79 -8.81 11.00
C VAL A 24 9.78 -9.11 9.87
N LEU A 25 9.25 -9.26 8.68
CA LEU A 25 10.01 -9.30 7.44
C LEU A 25 9.55 -8.13 6.54
N PHE A 26 10.49 -7.35 6.06
CA PHE A 26 10.23 -6.28 5.11
C PHE A 26 10.72 -6.70 3.72
N VAL A 27 9.85 -6.57 2.73
CA VAL A 27 10.18 -6.78 1.33
C VAL A 27 9.72 -5.56 0.53
N ASN A 28 10.44 -5.25 -0.54
CA ASN A 28 10.08 -4.17 -1.45
C ASN A 28 9.37 -4.77 -2.67
N GLY A 29 8.17 -4.27 -2.95
CA GLY A 29 7.35 -4.78 -4.04
C GLY A 29 6.26 -3.81 -4.47
N ASN A 30 5.70 -4.04 -5.65
CA ASN A 30 4.51 -3.37 -6.16
C ASN A 30 3.32 -4.32 -6.06
N THR A 31 2.42 -4.05 -5.12
CA THR A 31 1.27 -4.91 -4.82
C THR A 31 0.12 -4.81 -5.84
N ALA A 32 0.28 -4.08 -6.93
CA ALA A 32 -0.54 -4.23 -8.13
C ALA A 32 -0.24 -5.54 -8.88
N TYR A 33 0.92 -6.17 -8.60
CA TYR A 33 1.33 -7.48 -9.15
C TYR A 33 1.22 -8.58 -8.10
N ASN A 34 1.33 -9.83 -8.52
CA ASN A 34 1.10 -10.96 -7.62
C ASN A 34 2.23 -11.14 -6.60
N ILE A 35 1.89 -11.06 -5.32
CA ILE A 35 2.83 -11.24 -4.20
C ILE A 35 3.24 -12.69 -4.09
N LYS A 36 2.29 -13.62 -4.10
CA LYS A 36 2.51 -15.03 -3.75
C LYS A 36 3.49 -15.70 -4.70
N ASN A 37 3.40 -15.43 -6.01
CA ASN A 37 4.33 -15.97 -6.99
C ASN A 37 5.66 -15.19 -7.11
N GLY A 38 5.82 -14.11 -6.35
CA GLY A 38 7.00 -13.26 -6.36
C GLY A 38 6.99 -12.17 -7.44
N GLY A 39 5.99 -12.13 -8.33
CA GLY A 39 5.92 -11.14 -9.43
C GLY A 39 5.79 -9.68 -8.97
N ALA A 40 5.32 -9.45 -7.75
CA ALA A 40 5.28 -8.14 -7.13
C ALA A 40 6.65 -7.62 -6.69
N MET A 41 7.65 -8.48 -6.51
CA MET A 41 8.91 -8.15 -5.86
C MET A 41 9.88 -7.48 -6.82
N LEU A 42 10.62 -6.47 -6.34
CA LEU A 42 11.51 -5.63 -7.15
C LEU A 42 12.94 -6.15 -7.27
N ASN A 43 13.30 -7.22 -6.55
CA ASN A 43 14.63 -7.84 -6.64
C ASN A 43 14.59 -9.32 -6.22
N ASP A 44 15.59 -10.08 -6.64
CA ASP A 44 15.68 -11.52 -6.41
C ASP A 44 15.65 -11.90 -4.93
N LYS A 45 16.25 -11.10 -4.07
CA LYS A 45 16.23 -11.35 -2.62
C LYS A 45 14.83 -11.22 -2.05
N ALA A 46 14.05 -10.23 -2.48
CA ALA A 46 12.65 -10.08 -2.10
C ALA A 46 11.79 -11.23 -2.62
N VAL A 47 12.02 -11.67 -3.87
CA VAL A 47 11.38 -12.89 -4.42
C VAL A 47 11.68 -14.10 -3.56
N GLN A 48 12.95 -14.33 -3.21
CA GLN A 48 13.40 -15.46 -2.41
C GLN A 48 12.76 -15.45 -1.00
N ILE A 49 12.73 -14.28 -0.35
CA ILE A 49 12.10 -14.09 0.97
C ILE A 49 10.61 -14.40 0.89
N THR A 50 9.92 -13.82 -0.09
CA THR A 50 8.47 -14.02 -0.28
C THR A 50 8.13 -15.48 -0.53
N LYS A 51 8.82 -16.14 -1.44
CA LYS A 51 8.64 -17.58 -1.71
C LYS A 51 8.85 -18.43 -0.45
N ALA A 52 9.91 -18.16 0.32
CA ALA A 52 10.16 -18.86 1.57
C ALA A 52 9.03 -18.69 2.60
N VAL A 53 8.47 -17.48 2.72
CA VAL A 53 7.31 -17.22 3.59
C VAL A 53 6.09 -18.03 3.18
N PHE A 54 5.87 -18.25 1.89
CA PHE A 54 4.79 -19.10 1.38
C PHE A 54 5.14 -20.59 1.31
N GLY A 55 6.32 -21.00 1.81
CA GLY A 55 6.74 -22.40 1.89
C GLY A 55 7.30 -22.96 0.59
N GLU A 56 7.78 -22.07 -0.29
CA GLU A 56 8.38 -22.42 -1.58
C GLU A 56 9.91 -22.27 -1.55
N GLY A 57 10.60 -23.12 -2.30
CA GLY A 57 12.06 -23.11 -2.42
C GLY A 57 12.76 -23.69 -1.19
N SER A 58 14.07 -23.45 -1.09
CA SER A 58 14.90 -24.00 -0.02
C SER A 58 14.63 -23.30 1.33
N ASN A 59 14.62 -24.07 2.41
CA ASN A 59 14.60 -23.55 3.80
C ASN A 59 16.01 -23.46 4.41
N ASP A 60 17.06 -23.48 3.62
CA ASP A 60 18.42 -23.39 4.13
C ASP A 60 18.70 -22.01 4.75
N SER A 61 18.98 -22.01 6.04
CA SER A 61 19.26 -20.77 6.80
C SER A 61 20.57 -20.08 6.39
N LYS A 62 21.52 -20.78 5.76
CA LYS A 62 22.76 -20.18 5.25
C LYS A 62 22.45 -19.28 4.02
N THR A 63 21.51 -19.74 3.19
CA THR A 63 21.11 -19.02 1.96
C THR A 63 20.06 -17.95 2.26
N LEU A 64 19.04 -18.27 3.05
CA LEU A 64 17.94 -17.37 3.37
C LEU A 64 18.27 -16.34 4.44
N GLY A 65 19.17 -16.69 5.35
CA GLY A 65 19.38 -16.00 6.62
C GLY A 65 18.42 -16.50 7.71
N LYS A 66 18.90 -16.50 8.97
CA LYS A 66 18.17 -17.07 10.12
C LYS A 66 16.76 -16.49 10.33
N GLY A 67 16.59 -15.18 10.11
CA GLY A 67 15.30 -14.51 10.31
C GLY A 67 14.24 -14.95 9.29
N VAL A 68 14.63 -15.20 8.06
CA VAL A 68 13.73 -15.67 6.99
C VAL A 68 13.42 -17.15 7.19
N SER A 69 14.43 -17.98 7.41
CA SER A 69 14.28 -19.42 7.63
C SER A 69 13.34 -19.73 8.81
N LYS A 70 13.42 -18.97 9.91
CA LYS A 70 12.49 -19.06 11.06
C LYS A 70 11.02 -18.81 10.66
N ASN A 71 10.78 -18.05 9.59
CA ASN A 71 9.46 -17.69 9.12
C ASN A 71 9.03 -18.49 7.87
N TYR A 72 9.80 -19.51 7.48
CA TYR A 72 9.49 -20.37 6.35
C TYR A 72 8.12 -21.03 6.49
N GLY A 73 7.30 -20.92 5.43
CA GLY A 73 5.98 -21.54 5.37
C GLY A 73 4.89 -20.90 6.23
N LYS A 74 5.16 -19.84 6.98
CA LYS A 74 4.14 -19.20 7.83
C LYS A 74 2.97 -18.62 7.05
N GLY A 75 3.19 -18.18 5.82
CA GLY A 75 2.15 -17.69 4.91
C GLY A 75 1.50 -18.75 4.04
N GLN A 76 1.90 -20.02 4.14
CA GLN A 76 1.47 -21.09 3.22
C GLN A 76 -0.06 -21.26 3.16
N LYS A 77 -0.73 -21.12 4.31
CA LYS A 77 -2.20 -21.17 4.44
C LYS A 77 -2.87 -19.80 4.39
N GLY A 78 -2.10 -18.76 4.05
CA GLY A 78 -2.51 -17.35 4.18
C GLY A 78 -2.32 -16.82 5.60
N PHE A 79 -2.50 -15.50 5.73
CA PHE A 79 -2.39 -14.78 7.00
C PHE A 79 -3.77 -14.58 7.63
N ASP A 80 -3.80 -14.40 8.95
CA ASP A 80 -5.04 -14.10 9.68
C ASP A 80 -5.60 -12.74 9.31
N VAL A 81 -4.72 -11.78 9.04
CA VAL A 81 -5.08 -10.40 8.70
C VAL A 81 -4.20 -9.89 7.57
N ALA A 82 -4.83 -9.36 6.50
CA ALA A 82 -4.20 -8.47 5.54
C ALA A 82 -4.56 -7.03 5.89
N SER A 83 -3.60 -6.11 5.82
CA SER A 83 -3.81 -4.70 6.18
C SER A 83 -3.26 -3.78 5.10
N CYS A 84 -4.09 -2.80 4.68
CA CYS A 84 -3.69 -1.74 3.75
C CYS A 84 -4.11 -0.39 4.34
N GLN A 85 -3.15 0.38 4.85
CA GLN A 85 -3.42 1.63 5.54
C GLN A 85 -3.00 2.81 4.66
N PHE A 86 -3.97 3.68 4.31
CA PHE A 86 -3.78 4.88 3.47
C PHE A 86 -3.04 4.61 2.16
N ALA A 87 -3.34 3.48 1.49
CA ALA A 87 -2.68 3.09 0.26
C ALA A 87 -3.60 2.40 -0.76
N ILE A 88 -4.84 2.06 -0.41
CA ILE A 88 -5.76 1.37 -1.32
C ILE A 88 -6.11 2.25 -2.54
N HIS A 89 -6.17 3.57 -2.37
CA HIS A 89 -6.48 4.54 -3.42
C HIS A 89 -5.48 4.55 -4.58
N TYR A 90 -4.25 4.09 -4.38
CA TYR A 90 -3.29 3.94 -5.50
C TYR A 90 -3.71 2.88 -6.50
N PHE A 91 -4.47 1.87 -6.08
CA PHE A 91 -4.91 0.78 -6.95
C PHE A 91 -6.14 1.15 -7.79
N PHE A 92 -6.83 2.23 -7.47
CA PHE A 92 -7.91 2.78 -8.32
C PHE A 92 -7.39 3.49 -9.59
N GLU A 93 -6.10 3.41 -9.89
CA GLU A 93 -5.52 3.89 -11.15
C GLU A 93 -6.17 3.22 -12.37
N SER A 94 -6.43 1.93 -12.29
CA SER A 94 -7.06 1.16 -13.37
C SER A 94 -7.73 -0.11 -12.84
N PRO A 95 -8.67 -0.70 -13.62
CA PRO A 95 -9.23 -2.01 -13.27
C PRO A 95 -8.16 -3.09 -13.07
N THR A 96 -7.08 -3.05 -13.85
CA THR A 96 -5.98 -4.03 -13.77
C THR A 96 -5.23 -3.93 -12.44
N THR A 97 -4.89 -2.71 -12.00
CA THR A 97 -4.18 -2.49 -10.72
C THR A 97 -5.06 -2.86 -9.53
N LEU A 98 -6.35 -2.53 -9.59
CA LEU A 98 -7.30 -2.90 -8.55
C LEU A 98 -7.50 -4.42 -8.47
N GLN A 99 -7.66 -5.11 -9.61
CA GLN A 99 -7.75 -6.56 -9.64
C GLN A 99 -6.48 -7.23 -9.08
N GLY A 100 -5.30 -6.71 -9.42
CA GLY A 100 -4.02 -7.20 -8.88
C GLY A 100 -3.96 -7.09 -7.37
N PHE A 101 -4.37 -5.96 -6.82
CA PHE A 101 -4.45 -5.75 -5.37
C PHE A 101 -5.47 -6.71 -4.71
N MET A 102 -6.70 -6.77 -5.23
CA MET A 102 -7.75 -7.64 -4.70
C MET A 102 -7.37 -9.12 -4.76
N ARG A 103 -6.69 -9.54 -5.83
CA ARG A 103 -6.11 -10.88 -5.94
C ARG A 103 -5.11 -11.16 -4.83
N ASN A 104 -4.21 -10.21 -4.54
CA ASN A 104 -3.25 -10.37 -3.44
C ASN A 104 -3.97 -10.52 -2.09
N VAL A 105 -4.99 -9.71 -1.81
CA VAL A 105 -5.80 -9.85 -0.59
C VAL A 105 -6.41 -11.27 -0.52
N ALA A 106 -7.01 -11.75 -1.61
CA ALA A 106 -7.64 -13.07 -1.65
C ALA A 106 -6.65 -14.23 -1.50
N GLU A 107 -5.47 -14.15 -2.18
CA GLU A 107 -4.48 -15.23 -2.19
C GLU A 107 -3.61 -15.28 -0.93
N THR A 108 -3.44 -14.14 -0.24
CA THR A 108 -2.57 -14.05 0.95
C THR A 108 -3.31 -14.05 2.27
N THR A 109 -4.63 -13.87 2.28
CA THR A 109 -5.46 -13.97 3.47
C THR A 109 -6.08 -15.37 3.54
N LYS A 110 -6.01 -16.02 4.70
CA LYS A 110 -6.61 -17.34 4.88
C LYS A 110 -8.14 -17.25 4.86
N LEU A 111 -8.80 -18.38 4.59
CA LEU A 111 -10.26 -18.48 4.73
C LEU A 111 -10.67 -18.12 6.17
N ASN A 112 -11.69 -17.28 6.32
CA ASN A 112 -12.11 -16.66 7.58
C ASN A 112 -11.08 -15.70 8.21
N GLY A 113 -10.08 -15.27 7.47
CA GLY A 113 -9.21 -14.16 7.85
C GLY A 113 -9.87 -12.81 7.55
N TYR A 114 -9.19 -11.73 7.92
CA TYR A 114 -9.73 -10.38 7.79
C TYR A 114 -8.86 -9.53 6.85
N PHE A 115 -9.53 -8.69 6.06
CA PHE A 115 -8.89 -7.54 5.44
C PHE A 115 -9.29 -6.28 6.22
N ILE A 116 -8.30 -5.46 6.58
CA ILE A 116 -8.52 -4.17 7.23
C ILE A 116 -7.77 -3.08 6.47
N GLY A 117 -8.38 -1.91 6.36
CA GLY A 117 -7.76 -0.81 5.63
C GLY A 117 -8.33 0.53 6.02
N THR A 118 -7.61 1.57 5.66
CA THR A 118 -8.06 2.97 5.73
C THR A 118 -7.83 3.65 4.39
N ALA A 119 -8.79 4.44 3.97
CA ALA A 119 -8.73 5.31 2.79
C ALA A 119 -9.60 6.54 3.06
N TYR A 120 -9.49 7.55 2.23
CA TYR A 120 -10.51 8.59 2.20
C TYR A 120 -11.73 8.11 1.39
N ASP A 121 -12.84 8.76 1.63
CA ASP A 121 -14.06 8.56 0.85
C ASP A 121 -13.93 9.29 -0.49
N GLY A 122 -13.87 8.53 -1.59
CA GLY A 122 -13.74 9.08 -2.95
C GLY A 122 -14.93 9.94 -3.35
N GLY A 123 -16.14 9.61 -2.91
CA GLY A 123 -17.36 10.38 -3.14
C GLY A 123 -17.31 11.74 -2.46
N GLU A 124 -16.82 11.80 -1.21
CA GLU A 124 -16.65 13.06 -0.49
C GLU A 124 -15.57 13.93 -1.15
N VAL A 125 -14.44 13.34 -1.55
CA VAL A 125 -13.39 14.08 -2.29
C VAL A 125 -13.93 14.60 -3.62
N PHE A 126 -14.70 13.79 -4.35
CA PHE A 126 -15.36 14.22 -5.58
C PHE A 126 -16.30 15.41 -5.32
N ASN A 127 -17.11 15.37 -4.27
CA ASN A 127 -18.04 16.44 -3.90
C ASN A 127 -17.30 17.75 -3.56
N ILE A 128 -16.18 17.67 -2.84
CA ILE A 128 -15.32 18.83 -2.56
C ILE A 128 -14.80 19.46 -3.85
N LEU A 129 -14.44 18.64 -4.84
CA LEU A 129 -13.90 19.08 -6.12
C LEU A 129 -14.96 19.39 -7.20
N LYS A 130 -16.26 19.25 -6.90
CA LYS A 130 -17.35 19.34 -7.88
C LYS A 130 -17.39 20.68 -8.62
N LYS A 131 -17.06 21.78 -7.92
CA LYS A 131 -17.04 23.14 -8.49
C LYS A 131 -15.66 23.56 -8.99
N THR A 132 -14.69 22.66 -8.95
CA THR A 132 -13.30 22.92 -9.33
C THR A 132 -13.09 22.47 -10.77
N GLY A 133 -12.46 23.30 -11.61
CA GLY A 133 -12.07 22.94 -12.96
C GLY A 133 -10.94 21.90 -12.98
N LYS A 134 -10.79 21.17 -14.10
CA LYS A 134 -9.65 20.30 -14.31
C LYS A 134 -8.36 21.11 -14.32
N GLY A 135 -7.39 20.75 -13.48
CA GLY A 135 -6.13 21.46 -13.28
C GLY A 135 -6.16 22.44 -12.09
N ASP A 136 -7.35 22.79 -11.62
CA ASP A 136 -7.50 23.67 -10.45
C ASP A 136 -7.47 22.87 -9.14
N SER A 137 -7.39 23.57 -8.00
CA SER A 137 -7.23 22.94 -6.70
C SER A 137 -8.10 23.54 -5.59
N VAL A 138 -8.40 22.72 -4.59
CA VAL A 138 -8.89 23.15 -3.28
C VAL A 138 -7.74 23.06 -2.29
N LYS A 139 -7.58 24.11 -1.46
CA LYS A 139 -6.47 24.25 -0.51
C LYS A 139 -6.98 24.50 0.90
N LEU A 140 -6.29 23.93 1.88
CA LEU A 140 -6.40 24.28 3.28
C LEU A 140 -5.14 25.06 3.69
N LEU A 141 -5.35 26.26 4.22
CA LEU A 141 -4.27 27.12 4.72
C LEU A 141 -4.41 27.29 6.22
N ASP A 142 -3.29 27.31 6.93
CA ASP A 142 -3.19 27.71 8.31
C ASP A 142 -2.20 28.88 8.43
N ASN A 143 -2.66 30.04 8.89
CA ASN A 143 -1.86 31.26 8.97
C ASN A 143 -1.11 31.60 7.66
N GLY A 144 -1.76 31.39 6.51
CA GLY A 144 -1.18 31.59 5.17
C GLY A 144 -0.25 30.48 4.67
N ARG A 145 0.03 29.48 5.49
CA ARG A 145 0.82 28.30 5.12
C ARG A 145 -0.06 27.21 4.56
N LYS A 146 0.31 26.65 3.42
CA LYS A 146 -0.43 25.53 2.82
C LYS A 146 -0.19 24.25 3.62
N ILE A 147 -1.25 23.75 4.26
CA ILE A 147 -1.26 22.49 5.00
C ILE A 147 -1.60 21.32 4.08
N TRP A 148 -2.55 21.55 3.18
CA TRP A 148 -3.10 20.52 2.33
C TRP A 148 -3.63 21.12 1.02
N GLU A 149 -3.57 20.35 -0.07
CA GLU A 149 -4.12 20.73 -1.37
C GLU A 149 -4.53 19.49 -2.15
N ILE A 150 -5.68 19.53 -2.80
CA ILE A 150 -6.06 18.54 -3.83
C ILE A 150 -6.22 19.26 -5.16
N ILE A 151 -5.51 18.77 -6.17
CA ILE A 151 -5.65 19.19 -7.57
C ILE A 151 -6.53 18.17 -8.28
N LYS A 152 -7.59 18.65 -8.95
CA LYS A 152 -8.47 17.83 -9.79
C LYS A 152 -7.82 17.55 -11.14
N ASN A 153 -7.49 16.28 -11.43
CA ASN A 153 -6.87 15.91 -12.71
C ASN A 153 -7.80 15.11 -13.63
N TYR A 154 -9.10 15.08 -13.34
CA TYR A 154 -10.14 14.46 -14.17
C TYR A 154 -11.13 15.50 -14.66
N GLY A 155 -11.86 15.17 -15.77
CA GLY A 155 -12.81 16.10 -16.39
C GLY A 155 -14.28 15.79 -16.14
N SER A 156 -14.59 14.65 -15.48
CA SER A 156 -15.98 14.24 -15.26
C SER A 156 -16.68 15.12 -14.23
N GLU A 157 -17.97 15.38 -14.47
CA GLU A 157 -18.89 16.05 -13.53
C GLU A 157 -19.78 15.07 -12.76
N VAL A 158 -19.65 13.78 -13.07
CA VAL A 158 -20.40 12.68 -12.45
C VAL A 158 -19.42 11.68 -11.84
N PHE A 159 -19.74 11.16 -10.67
CA PHE A 159 -19.02 10.08 -10.02
C PHE A 159 -19.93 8.86 -9.95
N PRO A 160 -19.88 7.96 -10.95
CA PRO A 160 -20.70 6.78 -10.99
C PRO A 160 -20.34 5.79 -9.87
N ASP A 161 -21.34 5.07 -9.36
CA ASP A 161 -21.15 3.98 -8.39
C ASP A 161 -20.90 2.65 -9.14
N ASP A 162 -19.95 2.68 -10.08
CA ASP A 162 -19.52 1.51 -10.85
C ASP A 162 -18.06 1.65 -11.31
N SER A 163 -17.57 0.67 -12.06
CA SER A 163 -16.18 0.63 -12.54
C SER A 163 -15.77 1.79 -13.46
N SER A 164 -16.69 2.60 -13.96
CA SER A 164 -16.37 3.77 -14.80
C SER A 164 -15.83 4.96 -14.00
N SER A 165 -15.93 4.93 -12.67
CA SER A 165 -15.29 5.88 -11.77
C SER A 165 -13.80 5.59 -11.52
N ILE A 166 -13.33 4.40 -11.87
CA ILE A 166 -11.91 4.04 -11.73
C ILE A 166 -11.04 4.92 -12.63
N GLY A 167 -9.94 5.44 -12.11
CA GLY A 167 -8.99 6.28 -12.85
C GLY A 167 -9.22 7.78 -12.67
N TYR A 168 -10.13 8.21 -11.79
CA TYR A 168 -10.30 9.63 -11.46
C TYR A 168 -9.10 10.12 -10.68
N LYS A 169 -8.11 10.63 -11.43
CA LYS A 169 -6.80 11.05 -10.92
C LYS A 169 -6.89 12.37 -10.16
N ILE A 170 -6.23 12.42 -9.02
CA ILE A 170 -5.99 13.64 -8.24
C ILE A 170 -4.50 13.78 -7.93
N SER A 171 -4.06 14.98 -7.53
CA SER A 171 -2.74 15.16 -6.92
C SER A 171 -2.94 15.77 -5.55
N VAL A 172 -2.45 15.08 -4.53
CA VAL A 172 -2.61 15.47 -3.13
C VAL A 172 -1.29 15.98 -2.56
N PHE A 173 -1.30 17.18 -2.00
CA PHE A 173 -0.21 17.72 -1.21
C PHE A 173 -0.57 17.64 0.26
N GLN A 174 0.37 17.15 1.06
CA GLN A 174 0.33 17.22 2.51
C GLN A 174 1.62 17.83 3.02
N GLU A 175 1.53 18.78 3.96
CA GLU A 175 2.69 19.45 4.53
C GLU A 175 3.73 18.48 5.10
N SER A 176 3.28 17.44 5.80
CA SER A 176 4.14 16.41 6.40
C SER A 176 5.00 15.66 5.39
N ILE A 177 4.58 15.58 4.12
CA ILE A 177 5.29 14.93 3.02
C ILE A 177 6.03 15.96 2.18
N ASN A 178 5.52 17.20 2.13
CA ASN A 178 6.05 18.36 1.39
C ASN A 178 6.22 18.10 -0.12
N GLN A 179 5.35 17.29 -0.71
CA GLN A 179 5.30 17.04 -2.16
C GLN A 179 3.89 16.63 -2.59
N HIS A 180 3.60 16.79 -3.89
CA HIS A 180 2.38 16.27 -4.48
C HIS A 180 2.55 14.78 -4.79
N ILE A 181 1.56 13.98 -4.39
CA ILE A 181 1.48 12.55 -4.70
C ILE A 181 0.26 12.34 -5.58
N VAL A 182 0.42 11.51 -6.61
CA VAL A 182 -0.69 11.10 -7.47
C VAL A 182 -1.48 10.02 -6.78
N GLU A 183 -2.79 10.21 -6.71
CA GLU A 183 -3.75 9.31 -6.10
C GLU A 183 -5.02 9.24 -6.96
N TYR A 184 -5.94 8.34 -6.63
CA TYR A 184 -7.17 8.11 -7.40
C TYR A 184 -8.36 8.01 -6.46
N LEU A 185 -9.55 8.47 -6.92
CA LEU A 185 -10.81 8.39 -6.19
C LEU A 185 -11.39 7.00 -6.22
#